data_c76897f902be0fe96e1cf59ef5d42a46
#
_entry.id   c76897f902be0fe96e1cf59ef5d42a46
#
_cell.length_a   1.000
_cell.length_b   1.000
_cell.length_c   1.000
_cell.angle_alpha   90.00
_cell.angle_beta   90.00
_cell.angle_gamma   90.00
#
_symmetry.space_group_name_H-M   'P 1'
#
loop_
_entity.id
_entity.type
_entity.pdbx_description
1 polymer ?
#
loop_
_entity_poly.entity_id
_entity_poly.type
_entity_poly.pdbx_seq_one_letter_code
_entity_poly.pdbx_strand_id
1 'polypeptide(L)'
;MRLFWRLRFWFSNRWLDLRSLYQRLTKGYADREWWDLFYYNARWLVPRLKQLKEKGHGPPVGLTEQKWDTILNKIIQAFELIATPEEDFQGEEGEIKPEVGDGLRLFAEWYLALWD
;
A
#
# COMPACT_ATOMS: atom_id res chain seq x y z
N MET A 1 26.45 9.33 -26.60
CA MET A 1 25.57 8.17 -26.68
C MET A 1 24.84 7.89 -25.39
N ARG A 2 25.54 7.86 -24.25
CA ARG A 2 24.88 7.59 -22.95
C ARG A 2 23.85 8.67 -22.58
N LEU A 3 24.14 9.94 -22.92
CA LEU A 3 23.23 11.04 -22.65
C LEU A 3 21.94 10.93 -23.46
N PHE A 4 22.04 10.54 -24.74
CA PHE A 4 20.90 10.36 -25.62
C PHE A 4 19.94 9.27 -25.10
N TRP A 5 20.50 8.14 -24.66
CA TRP A 5 19.71 7.05 -24.08
C TRP A 5 19.03 7.46 -22.78
N ARG A 6 19.72 8.23 -21.94
CA ARG A 6 19.17 8.74 -20.69
C ARG A 6 18.02 9.72 -20.95
N LEU A 7 18.17 10.61 -21.93
CA LEU A 7 17.11 11.55 -22.32
C LEU A 7 15.90 10.81 -22.88
N ARG A 8 16.13 9.85 -23.76
CA ARG A 8 15.03 9.04 -24.35
C ARG A 8 14.27 8.29 -23.27
N PHE A 9 14.99 7.67 -22.35
CA PHE A 9 14.39 6.95 -21.23
C PHE A 9 13.60 7.91 -20.33
N TRP A 10 14.16 9.08 -20.04
CA TRP A 10 13.51 10.11 -19.25
C TRP A 10 12.21 10.57 -19.90
N PHE A 11 12.21 10.88 -21.20
CA PHE A 11 11.01 11.29 -21.93
C PHE A 11 9.94 10.19 -21.93
N SER A 12 10.35 8.95 -22.13
CA SER A 12 9.42 7.80 -22.11
C SER A 12 8.74 7.66 -20.75
N ASN A 13 9.51 7.77 -19.66
CA ASN A 13 8.96 7.69 -18.30
C ASN A 13 8.04 8.87 -17.99
N ARG A 14 8.40 10.07 -18.42
CA ARG A 14 7.58 11.27 -18.22
C ARG A 14 6.26 11.18 -18.97
N TRP A 15 6.27 10.63 -20.17
CA TRP A 15 5.04 10.41 -20.93
C TRP A 15 4.12 9.43 -20.20
N LEU A 16 4.67 8.32 -19.71
CA LEU A 16 3.90 7.34 -18.94
C LEU A 16 3.35 7.96 -17.65
N ASP A 17 4.11 8.81 -17.00
CA ASP A 17 3.68 9.51 -15.79
C ASP A 17 2.54 10.48 -16.09
N LEU A 18 2.63 11.23 -17.18
CA LEU A 18 1.58 12.16 -17.61
C LEU A 18 0.30 11.41 -17.97
N ARG A 19 0.41 10.30 -18.69
CA ARG A 19 -0.72 9.46 -19.04
C ARG A 19 -1.39 8.90 -17.79
N SER A 20 -0.59 8.42 -16.84
CA SER A 20 -1.10 7.89 -15.58
C SER A 20 -1.82 8.96 -14.76
N LEU A 21 -1.26 10.18 -14.72
CA LEU A 21 -1.88 11.31 -14.04
C LEU A 21 -3.24 11.64 -14.67
N TYR A 22 -3.30 11.71 -15.99
CA TYR A 22 -4.55 11.95 -16.70
C TYR A 22 -5.60 10.89 -16.37
N GLN A 23 -5.20 9.62 -16.38
CA GLN A 23 -6.09 8.52 -16.05
C GLN A 23 -6.61 8.60 -14.62
N ARG A 24 -5.73 8.94 -13.66
CA ARG A 24 -6.13 9.10 -12.26
C ARG A 24 -7.10 10.25 -12.07
N LEU A 25 -6.93 11.34 -12.83
CA LEU A 25 -7.82 12.49 -12.76
C LEU A 25 -9.19 12.21 -13.40
N THR A 26 -9.24 11.39 -14.43
CA THR A 26 -10.48 11.12 -15.17
C THR A 26 -11.26 9.92 -14.65
N LYS A 27 -10.58 8.83 -14.28
CA LYS A 27 -11.27 7.60 -13.84
C LYS A 27 -10.83 7.10 -12.48
N GLY A 28 -9.96 7.83 -11.77
CA GLY A 28 -9.56 7.51 -10.42
C GLY A 28 -8.41 6.52 -10.30
N TYR A 29 -7.97 5.90 -11.38
CA TYR A 29 -6.84 4.99 -11.39
C TYR A 29 -6.16 5.00 -12.75
N ALA A 30 -4.90 4.57 -12.79
CA ALA A 30 -4.13 4.43 -14.02
C ALA A 30 -4.22 2.98 -14.53
N ASP A 31 -4.24 2.80 -15.86
CA ASP A 31 -4.31 1.47 -16.47
C ASP A 31 -3.14 0.57 -16.04
N ARG A 32 -1.95 1.13 -15.88
CA ARG A 32 -0.78 0.34 -15.49
C ARG A 32 -0.84 -0.20 -14.06
N GLU A 33 -1.77 0.27 -13.23
CA GLU A 33 -1.87 -0.16 -11.83
C GLU A 33 -2.30 -1.61 -11.69
N TRP A 34 -2.93 -2.20 -12.71
CA TRP A 34 -3.28 -3.62 -12.66
C TRP A 34 -2.04 -4.52 -12.67
N TRP A 35 -0.93 -4.04 -13.21
CA TRP A 35 0.29 -4.82 -13.39
C TRP A 35 0.89 -5.24 -12.04
N ASP A 36 0.98 -4.29 -11.09
CA ASP A 36 1.47 -4.55 -9.73
C ASP A 36 0.41 -4.10 -8.73
N LEU A 37 -0.78 -4.67 -8.85
CA LEU A 37 -1.94 -4.24 -8.09
C LEU A 37 -1.70 -4.26 -6.59
N PHE A 38 -1.04 -5.29 -6.07
CA PHE A 38 -0.75 -5.37 -4.63
C PHE A 38 0.10 -4.20 -4.15
N TYR A 39 1.05 -3.77 -4.95
CA TYR A 39 1.95 -2.66 -4.61
C TYR A 39 1.20 -1.32 -4.63
N TYR A 40 0.45 -1.06 -5.68
CA TYR A 40 -0.32 0.19 -5.79
C TYR A 40 -1.42 0.25 -4.75
N ASN A 41 -2.04 -0.88 -4.46
CA ASN A 41 -3.06 -0.96 -3.40
C ASN A 41 -2.46 -0.67 -2.03
N ALA A 42 -1.29 -1.21 -1.73
CA ALA A 42 -0.60 -0.95 -0.47
C ALA A 42 -0.24 0.53 -0.32
N ARG A 43 0.28 1.15 -1.37
CA ARG A 43 0.60 2.59 -1.38
C ARG A 43 -0.64 3.45 -1.15
N TRP A 44 -1.76 3.04 -1.71
CA TRP A 44 -3.03 3.74 -1.52
C TRP A 44 -3.55 3.58 -0.10
N LEU A 45 -3.41 2.38 0.47
CA LEU A 45 -3.95 2.05 1.79
C LEU A 45 -3.17 2.67 2.95
N VAL A 46 -1.84 2.68 2.88
CA VAL A 46 -1.00 3.10 4.02
C VAL A 46 -1.38 4.46 4.59
N PRO A 47 -1.44 5.55 3.79
CA PRO A 47 -1.83 6.85 4.36
C PRO A 47 -3.24 6.86 4.91
N ARG A 48 -4.14 6.09 4.31
CA ARG A 48 -5.54 6.01 4.74
C ARG A 48 -5.69 5.23 6.04
N LEU A 49 -4.94 4.16 6.20
CA LEU A 49 -4.91 3.41 7.46
C LEU A 49 -4.32 4.24 8.60
N LYS A 50 -3.27 5.00 8.33
CA LYS A 50 -2.68 5.91 9.32
C LYS A 50 -3.67 6.99 9.74
N GLN A 51 -4.41 7.53 8.78
CA GLN A 51 -5.43 8.54 9.04
C GLN A 51 -6.59 7.95 9.85
N LEU A 52 -7.02 6.74 9.51
CA LEU A 52 -8.05 6.04 10.29
C LEU A 52 -7.61 5.84 11.74
N LYS A 53 -6.38 5.42 11.96
CA LYS A 53 -5.84 5.24 13.31
C LYS A 53 -5.82 6.54 14.09
N GLU A 54 -5.44 7.64 13.44
CA GLU A 54 -5.31 8.95 14.07
C GLU A 54 -6.65 9.61 14.34
N LYS A 55 -7.59 9.49 13.39
CA LYS A 55 -8.86 10.24 13.42
C LYS A 55 -10.10 9.40 13.70
N GLY A 56 -9.95 8.07 13.79
CA GLY A 56 -11.08 7.17 14.02
C GLY A 56 -11.69 7.36 15.42
N HIS A 57 -12.95 6.97 15.56
CA HIS A 57 -13.72 7.18 16.76
C HIS A 57 -13.52 6.09 17.83
N GLY A 58 -12.63 5.16 17.59
CA GLY A 58 -12.29 4.16 18.59
C GLY A 58 -12.41 2.74 18.09
N PRO A 59 -12.18 1.77 18.99
CA PRO A 59 -12.16 0.37 18.62
C PRO A 59 -13.55 -0.22 18.37
N PRO A 60 -13.61 -1.35 17.63
CA PRO A 60 -14.85 -2.12 17.54
C PRO A 60 -15.31 -2.59 18.90
N VAL A 61 -16.60 -2.92 19.00
CA VAL A 61 -17.20 -3.45 20.24
C VAL A 61 -16.44 -4.70 20.68
N GLY A 62 -16.07 -4.73 21.96
CA GLY A 62 -15.36 -5.87 22.56
C GLY A 62 -13.85 -5.75 22.56
N LEU A 63 -13.27 -4.71 21.95
CA LEU A 63 -11.84 -4.47 21.97
C LEU A 63 -11.49 -3.23 22.78
N THR A 64 -10.33 -3.26 23.44
CA THR A 64 -9.76 -2.08 24.07
C THR A 64 -9.07 -1.22 23.01
N GLU A 65 -8.92 0.06 23.31
CA GLU A 65 -8.20 0.99 22.43
C GLU A 65 -6.77 0.52 22.17
N GLN A 66 -6.09 0.02 23.18
CA GLN A 66 -4.73 -0.48 23.05
C GLN A 66 -4.63 -1.69 22.12
N LYS A 67 -5.55 -2.62 22.23
CA LYS A 67 -5.60 -3.80 21.36
C LYS A 67 -5.89 -3.40 19.91
N TRP A 68 -6.81 -2.46 19.72
CA TRP A 68 -7.15 -1.96 18.40
C TRP A 68 -5.96 -1.25 17.75
N ASP A 69 -5.24 -0.42 18.50
CA ASP A 69 -4.03 0.25 18.01
C ASP A 69 -2.95 -0.78 17.63
N THR A 70 -2.79 -1.83 18.40
CA THR A 70 -1.84 -2.90 18.08
C THR A 70 -2.22 -3.60 16.78
N ILE A 71 -3.50 -3.90 16.58
CA ILE A 71 -4.00 -4.52 15.34
C ILE A 71 -3.75 -3.59 14.16
N LEU A 72 -4.11 -2.32 14.26
CA LEU A 72 -3.91 -1.34 13.20
C LEU A 72 -2.42 -1.16 12.88
N ASN A 73 -1.57 -1.12 13.89
CA ASN A 73 -0.13 -1.00 13.67
C ASN A 73 0.44 -2.18 12.91
N LYS A 74 0.00 -3.39 13.20
CA LYS A 74 0.44 -4.59 12.48
C LYS A 74 -0.03 -4.59 11.04
N ILE A 75 -1.26 -4.16 10.79
CA ILE A 75 -1.79 -4.01 9.44
C ILE A 75 -0.98 -2.97 8.66
N ILE A 76 -0.76 -1.80 9.26
CA ILE A 76 0.00 -0.71 8.64
C ILE A 76 1.42 -1.18 8.31
N GLN A 77 2.09 -1.84 9.26
CA GLN A 77 3.45 -2.34 9.05
C GLN A 77 3.51 -3.30 7.85
N ALA A 78 2.56 -4.21 7.75
CA ALA A 78 2.50 -5.16 6.63
C ALA A 78 2.39 -4.43 5.29
N PHE A 79 1.49 -3.47 5.18
CA PHE A 79 1.29 -2.73 3.95
C PHE A 79 2.45 -1.76 3.65
N GLU A 80 3.10 -1.21 4.67
CA GLU A 80 4.31 -0.41 4.47
C GLU A 80 5.45 -1.23 3.87
N LEU A 81 5.64 -2.46 4.34
CA LEU A 81 6.64 -3.36 3.77
C LEU A 81 6.36 -3.68 2.31
N ILE A 82 5.09 -3.95 1.98
CA ILE A 82 4.68 -4.19 0.60
C ILE A 82 4.87 -2.95 -0.27
N ALA A 83 4.59 -1.76 0.28
CA ALA A 83 4.62 -0.50 -0.45
C ALA A 83 6.03 0.06 -0.66
N THR A 84 7.03 -0.47 0.03
CA THR A 84 8.41 0.03 -0.05
C THR A 84 9.19 -0.79 -1.07
N PRO A 85 9.62 -0.21 -2.22
CA PRO A 85 10.29 -0.98 -3.27
C PRO A 85 11.61 -1.59 -2.84
N GLU A 86 12.31 -0.96 -1.91
CA GLU A 86 13.60 -1.45 -1.40
C GLU A 86 13.45 -2.53 -0.35
N GLU A 87 12.25 -2.70 0.21
CA GLU A 87 11.98 -3.72 1.21
C GLU A 87 11.54 -5.01 0.52
N ASP A 88 12.06 -6.11 1.02
CA ASP A 88 11.67 -7.42 0.53
C ASP A 88 10.61 -8.00 1.45
N PHE A 89 9.39 -8.10 0.97
CA PHE A 89 8.29 -8.68 1.74
C PHE A 89 8.28 -10.21 1.69
N GLN A 90 9.19 -10.81 0.90
CA GLN A 90 9.36 -12.25 0.80
C GLN A 90 10.67 -12.67 1.48
N GLY A 91 10.70 -13.87 2.02
CA GLY A 91 11.91 -14.48 2.52
C GLY A 91 12.77 -15.06 1.39
N GLU A 92 13.89 -15.67 1.78
CA GLU A 92 14.89 -16.21 0.82
C GLU A 92 14.33 -17.28 -0.09
N GLU A 93 13.35 -18.06 0.36
CA GLU A 93 12.74 -19.14 -0.39
C GLU A 93 11.42 -18.71 -1.06
N GLY A 94 11.14 -17.41 -1.09
CA GLY A 94 9.93 -16.88 -1.68
C GLY A 94 8.71 -16.89 -0.78
N GLU A 95 8.85 -17.36 0.45
CA GLU A 95 7.76 -17.33 1.43
C GLU A 95 7.52 -15.89 1.91
N ILE A 96 6.29 -15.61 2.30
CA ILE A 96 5.92 -14.28 2.82
C ILE A 96 6.47 -14.12 4.23
N LYS A 97 7.10 -12.97 4.52
CA LYS A 97 7.59 -12.68 5.87
C LYS A 97 6.47 -12.75 6.89
N PRO A 98 6.72 -13.28 8.10
CA PRO A 98 5.66 -13.43 9.11
C PRO A 98 4.93 -12.13 9.43
N GLU A 99 5.62 -11.00 9.48
CA GLU A 99 5.03 -9.69 9.76
C GLU A 99 4.00 -9.30 8.69
N VAL A 100 4.31 -9.61 7.43
CA VAL A 100 3.41 -9.33 6.30
C VAL A 100 2.21 -10.28 6.36
N GLY A 101 2.45 -11.56 6.55
CA GLY A 101 1.38 -12.56 6.64
C GLY A 101 0.42 -12.28 7.78
N ASP A 102 0.94 -11.94 8.95
CA ASP A 102 0.13 -11.61 10.13
C ASP A 102 -0.71 -10.36 9.89
N GLY A 103 -0.10 -9.32 9.31
CA GLY A 103 -0.82 -8.08 9.01
C GLY A 103 -1.91 -8.26 7.99
N LEU A 104 -1.67 -9.06 6.95
CA LEU A 104 -2.70 -9.37 5.94
C LEU A 104 -3.86 -10.17 6.54
N ARG A 105 -3.55 -11.11 7.44
CA ARG A 105 -4.58 -11.89 8.12
C ARG A 105 -5.44 -11.01 9.01
N LEU A 106 -4.82 -10.10 9.77
CA LEU A 106 -5.54 -9.14 10.60
C LEU A 106 -6.37 -8.18 9.74
N PHE A 107 -5.84 -7.76 8.61
CA PHE A 107 -6.59 -6.92 7.66
C PHE A 107 -7.85 -7.63 7.18
N ALA A 108 -7.75 -8.91 6.81
CA ALA A 108 -8.92 -9.68 6.39
C ALA A 108 -9.92 -9.88 7.53
N GLU A 109 -9.43 -10.16 8.73
CA GLU A 109 -10.26 -10.39 9.91
C GLU A 109 -11.05 -9.13 10.31
N TRP A 110 -10.41 -7.97 10.28
CA TRP A 110 -10.99 -6.71 10.75
C TRP A 110 -11.40 -5.77 9.61
N TYR A 111 -11.47 -6.27 8.38
CA TYR A 111 -11.72 -5.44 7.19
C TYR A 111 -12.99 -4.60 7.33
N LEU A 112 -14.08 -5.21 7.80
CA LEU A 112 -15.36 -4.52 7.92
C LEU A 112 -15.42 -3.55 9.10
N ALA A 113 -14.42 -3.54 9.96
CA ALA A 113 -14.30 -2.58 11.05
C ALA A 113 -13.49 -1.33 10.65
N LEU A 114 -12.93 -1.29 9.44
CA LEU A 114 -12.09 -0.20 8.96
C LEU A 114 -12.91 0.92 8.30
N TRP A 115 -13.98 1.36 8.96
CA TRP A 115 -14.87 2.37 8.38
C TRP A 115 -14.97 3.64 9.20
N ASP A 116 -14.48 3.64 10.41
CA ASP A 116 -14.61 4.76 11.32
C ASP A 116 -13.23 5.32 11.71
#